data_26d4be9cf640ffedb4fec37f0548628d
#
_entry.id   26d4be9cf640ffedb4fec37f0548628d
#
_cell.length_a   1.000
_cell.length_b   1.000
_cell.length_c   1.000
_cell.angle_alpha   90.00
_cell.angle_beta   90.00
_cell.angle_gamma   90.00
#
_symmetry.space_group_name_H-M   'P 1'
#
loop_
_entity.id
_entity.type
_entity.pdbx_description
1 polymer ?
#
loop_
_entity_poly.entity_id
_entity_poly.type
_entity_poly.pdbx_seq_one_letter_code
_entity_poly.pdbx_strand_id
1 'polypeptide(L)'
;MALIKLKPTTPGQRAVLRVVNKELHKGKPVASLLEKQTKTAGRNNNGHITTRHMGGGHKQHYRLIDFKRNKDGIPCTVERLEYDPNRSANIALLLYVDGERRYIIAPKGISAGAALISGSDAPIKAGNALPLRNIPVGSTIHCIEMLPGKGAQLARSAGTSVQLLARDGSYAQLRLRSGEIRKVHIDCKATLGEVGNSEHSLRSIGKAGAMRWRGVRPTVRGVVMNPVDHPHGGGEGKTAAGRHPVSPWGVPAKGFRTRRNKRTDGMIVRRRFKA
;
A
#
# COMPACT_ATOMS: atom_id res chain seq x y z
N MET A 1 -2.25 8.73 17.18
CA MET A 1 -0.85 8.33 16.87
C MET A 1 0.06 9.50 17.12
N ALA A 2 1.30 9.27 17.52
CA ALA A 2 2.26 10.35 17.78
C ALA A 2 3.61 10.02 17.10
N LEU A 3 4.24 11.05 16.53
CA LEU A 3 5.61 10.99 16.07
C LEU A 3 6.55 11.32 17.24
N ILE A 4 7.48 10.42 17.54
CA ILE A 4 8.45 10.62 18.58
C ILE A 4 9.85 10.64 17.96
N LYS A 5 10.60 11.72 18.21
CA LYS A 5 12.02 11.82 17.92
C LYS A 5 12.80 11.11 19.04
N LEU A 6 13.69 10.21 18.67
CA LEU A 6 14.55 9.56 19.67
C LEU A 6 15.62 10.52 20.19
N LYS A 7 16.07 10.28 21.42
CA LYS A 7 17.24 10.99 22.00
C LYS A 7 18.48 10.68 21.14
N PRO A 8 19.31 11.68 20.81
CA PRO A 8 20.48 11.52 19.95
C PRO A 8 21.69 10.90 20.69
N THR A 9 21.47 9.78 21.35
CA THR A 9 22.52 9.11 22.18
C THR A 9 23.55 8.40 21.31
N THR A 10 23.21 8.05 20.07
CA THR A 10 24.14 7.44 19.11
C THR A 10 23.91 8.03 17.71
N PRO A 11 24.93 7.96 16.80
CA PRO A 11 24.76 8.43 15.43
C PRO A 11 23.54 7.83 14.73
N GLY A 12 23.24 6.55 14.95
CA GLY A 12 22.11 5.85 14.36
C GLY A 12 20.74 6.27 14.91
N GLN A 13 20.68 6.89 16.09
CA GLN A 13 19.44 7.37 16.71
C GLN A 13 19.18 8.85 16.47
N ARG A 14 20.20 9.63 16.09
CA ARG A 14 20.14 11.09 15.94
C ARG A 14 19.00 11.56 15.03
N ALA A 15 18.75 10.87 13.93
CA ALA A 15 17.76 11.23 12.94
C ALA A 15 16.52 10.32 12.93
N VAL A 16 16.32 9.50 13.96
CA VAL A 16 15.19 8.55 13.99
C VAL A 16 13.92 9.22 14.44
N LEU A 17 12.89 9.10 13.61
CA LEU A 17 11.51 9.43 13.93
C LEU A 17 10.67 8.15 13.92
N ARG A 18 9.98 7.87 15.01
CA ARG A 18 9.10 6.69 15.15
C ARG A 18 7.66 7.12 15.26
N VAL A 19 6.78 6.40 14.57
CA VAL A 19 5.35 6.45 14.82
C VAL A 19 5.04 5.52 15.98
N VAL A 20 4.38 6.05 17.00
CA VAL A 20 3.93 5.27 18.16
C VAL A 20 2.41 5.20 18.13
N ASN A 21 1.89 4.00 18.10
CA ASN A 21 0.47 3.72 18.20
C ASN A 21 0.23 2.86 19.46
N LYS A 22 -0.36 3.48 20.48
CA LYS A 22 -0.62 2.83 21.77
C LYS A 22 -1.76 1.83 21.73
N GLU A 23 -2.66 1.94 20.75
CA GLU A 23 -3.87 1.12 20.60
C GLU A 23 -3.58 -0.25 19.95
N LEU A 24 -2.38 -0.45 19.42
CA LEU A 24 -2.02 -1.72 18.79
C LEU A 24 -1.83 -2.82 19.82
N HIS A 25 -2.45 -3.96 19.55
CA HIS A 25 -2.26 -5.19 20.30
C HIS A 25 -0.79 -5.63 20.28
N LYS A 26 -0.25 -5.96 21.44
CA LYS A 26 1.16 -6.36 21.63
C LYS A 26 1.36 -7.89 21.58
N GLY A 27 0.28 -8.65 21.58
CA GLY A 27 0.31 -10.11 21.58
C GLY A 27 0.56 -10.72 20.19
N LYS A 28 0.50 -12.05 20.14
CA LYS A 28 0.66 -12.80 18.89
C LYS A 28 -0.56 -12.64 17.99
N PRO A 29 -0.37 -12.63 16.65
CA PRO A 29 -1.48 -12.68 15.69
C PRO A 29 -2.20 -14.04 15.74
N VAL A 30 -3.40 -14.09 15.15
CA VAL A 30 -4.20 -15.33 15.06
C VAL A 30 -3.49 -16.33 14.13
N ALA A 31 -3.13 -17.51 14.65
CA ALA A 31 -2.31 -18.48 13.93
C ALA A 31 -2.98 -19.01 12.65
N SER A 32 -4.30 -19.25 12.67
CA SER A 32 -5.07 -19.72 11.52
C SER A 32 -5.12 -18.74 10.34
N LEU A 33 -4.86 -17.44 10.61
CA LEU A 33 -4.83 -16.38 9.60
C LEU A 33 -3.41 -16.01 9.16
N LEU A 34 -2.43 -16.89 9.42
CA LEU A 34 -1.04 -16.68 9.02
C LEU A 34 -0.60 -17.69 7.97
N GLU A 35 0.10 -17.20 6.96
CA GLU A 35 0.78 -18.01 5.97
C GLU A 35 2.30 -17.84 6.04
N LYS A 36 3.02 -18.91 5.73
CA LYS A 36 4.47 -18.88 5.61
C LYS A 36 4.86 -18.05 4.39
N GLN A 37 5.70 -17.05 4.59
CA GLN A 37 6.25 -16.25 3.51
C GLN A 37 7.72 -16.61 3.28
N THR A 38 8.01 -17.25 2.15
CA THR A 38 9.38 -17.53 1.69
C THR A 38 9.96 -16.32 0.99
N LYS A 39 11.25 -16.06 1.22
CA LYS A 39 11.96 -14.93 0.59
C LYS A 39 12.77 -15.44 -0.58
N THR A 40 12.48 -14.96 -1.77
CA THR A 40 13.19 -15.31 -3.00
C THR A 40 14.38 -14.39 -3.30
N ALA A 41 14.57 -13.33 -2.48
CA ALA A 41 15.63 -12.35 -2.64
C ALA A 41 15.70 -11.73 -4.07
N GLY A 42 14.55 -11.52 -4.68
CA GLY A 42 14.42 -10.94 -6.02
C GLY A 42 14.77 -11.89 -7.17
N ARG A 43 14.90 -13.20 -6.91
CA ARG A 43 15.15 -14.23 -7.92
C ARG A 43 13.85 -14.79 -8.48
N ASN A 44 13.87 -15.14 -9.77
CA ASN A 44 12.78 -15.88 -10.42
C ASN A 44 12.93 -17.39 -10.18
N ASN A 45 12.08 -18.20 -10.84
CA ASN A 45 12.12 -19.67 -10.79
C ASN A 45 13.43 -20.27 -11.33
N ASN A 46 14.14 -19.55 -12.23
CA ASN A 46 15.43 -19.98 -12.79
C ASN A 46 16.64 -19.49 -11.96
N GLY A 47 16.42 -18.83 -10.81
CA GLY A 47 17.47 -18.31 -9.94
C GLY A 47 18.07 -16.98 -10.39
N HIS A 48 17.64 -16.41 -11.52
CA HIS A 48 18.13 -15.12 -12.01
C HIS A 48 17.51 -13.96 -11.24
N ILE A 49 18.28 -12.91 -11.01
CA ILE A 49 17.81 -11.67 -10.36
C ILE A 49 16.96 -10.89 -11.36
N THR A 50 15.64 -10.86 -11.11
CA THR A 50 14.68 -10.06 -11.88
C THR A 50 14.26 -8.78 -11.16
N THR A 51 14.40 -8.74 -9.83
CA THR A 51 14.16 -7.54 -9.02
C THR A 51 15.40 -7.27 -8.19
N ARG A 52 16.13 -6.19 -8.53
CA ARG A 52 17.36 -5.82 -7.84
C ARG A 52 17.09 -5.22 -6.45
N HIS A 53 18.12 -5.16 -5.63
CA HIS A 53 18.14 -4.52 -4.32
C HIS A 53 17.18 -5.14 -3.29
N MET A 54 16.86 -6.41 -3.42
CA MET A 54 16.06 -7.18 -2.48
C MET A 54 16.87 -8.32 -1.87
N GLY A 55 16.59 -8.63 -0.61
CA GLY A 55 17.17 -9.78 0.08
C GLY A 55 17.50 -9.53 1.55
N GLY A 56 17.64 -10.61 2.30
CA GLY A 56 17.79 -10.57 3.76
C GLY A 56 16.53 -10.08 4.48
N GLY A 57 16.72 -9.32 5.55
CA GLY A 57 15.64 -8.79 6.37
C GLY A 57 15.05 -9.80 7.35
N HIS A 58 14.27 -9.29 8.31
CA HIS A 58 13.64 -10.10 9.36
C HIS A 58 12.62 -11.09 8.76
N LYS A 59 12.56 -12.32 9.32
CA LYS A 59 11.53 -13.32 8.95
C LYS A 59 10.13 -12.78 9.25
N GLN A 60 9.21 -12.97 8.31
CA GLN A 60 7.84 -12.49 8.40
C GLN A 60 6.87 -13.60 8.02
N HIS A 61 5.66 -13.55 8.61
CA HIS A 61 4.51 -14.32 8.18
C HIS A 61 3.54 -13.40 7.47
N TYR A 62 2.93 -13.88 6.40
CA TYR A 62 1.86 -13.14 5.73
C TYR A 62 0.58 -13.24 6.55
N ARG A 63 -0.20 -12.14 6.61
CA ARG A 63 -1.54 -12.11 7.21
C ARG A 63 -2.55 -12.21 6.09
N LEU A 64 -3.47 -13.18 6.21
CA LEU A 64 -4.59 -13.30 5.31
C LEU A 64 -5.55 -12.15 5.54
N ILE A 65 -5.62 -11.23 4.58
CA ILE A 65 -6.50 -10.06 4.64
C ILE A 65 -7.72 -10.32 3.76
N ASP A 66 -8.89 -10.07 4.30
CA ASP A 66 -10.14 -10.09 3.54
C ASP A 66 -10.27 -8.84 2.67
N PHE A 67 -9.76 -8.94 1.44
CA PHE A 67 -9.90 -7.89 0.45
C PHE A 67 -11.23 -7.94 -0.30
N LYS A 68 -11.98 -9.05 -0.20
CA LYS A 68 -13.24 -9.24 -0.92
C LYS A 68 -14.44 -8.71 -0.14
N ARG A 69 -14.37 -8.78 1.21
CA ARG A 69 -15.48 -8.39 2.09
C ARG A 69 -16.80 -9.03 1.65
N ASN A 70 -16.76 -10.34 1.37
CA ASN A 70 -17.86 -11.08 0.76
C ASN A 70 -18.90 -11.63 1.76
N LYS A 71 -18.78 -11.30 3.05
CA LYS A 71 -19.81 -11.59 4.07
C LYS A 71 -20.79 -10.42 4.13
N ASP A 72 -21.71 -10.39 3.18
CA ASP A 72 -22.72 -9.33 3.09
C ASP A 72 -23.85 -9.58 4.11
N GLY A 73 -24.35 -8.51 4.72
CA GLY A 73 -25.44 -8.56 5.71
C GLY A 73 -25.07 -9.10 7.10
N ILE A 74 -23.88 -9.69 7.27
CA ILE A 74 -23.46 -10.27 8.55
C ILE A 74 -22.68 -9.21 9.35
N PRO A 75 -23.16 -8.77 10.52
CA PRO A 75 -22.46 -7.81 11.34
C PRO A 75 -21.20 -8.42 11.97
N CYS A 76 -20.20 -7.60 12.18
CA CYS A 76 -18.98 -7.97 12.86
C CYS A 76 -18.50 -6.84 13.79
N THR A 77 -17.71 -7.20 14.78
CA THR A 77 -17.08 -6.26 15.71
C THR A 77 -15.57 -6.28 15.55
N VAL A 78 -14.93 -5.14 15.74
CA VAL A 78 -13.45 -5.05 15.77
C VAL A 78 -12.98 -5.58 17.12
N GLU A 79 -12.34 -6.74 17.12
CA GLU A 79 -11.78 -7.34 18.35
C GLU A 79 -10.54 -6.56 18.81
N ARG A 80 -9.64 -6.24 17.90
CA ARG A 80 -8.40 -5.49 18.20
C ARG A 80 -7.71 -4.97 16.92
N LEU A 81 -6.78 -4.03 17.11
CA LEU A 81 -5.91 -3.53 16.05
C LEU A 81 -4.52 -4.15 16.18
N GLU A 82 -3.92 -4.56 15.06
CA GLU A 82 -2.62 -5.22 15.04
C GLU A 82 -1.64 -4.54 14.06
N TYR A 83 -0.35 -4.67 14.37
CA TYR A 83 0.73 -4.32 13.46
C TYR A 83 0.94 -5.42 12.41
N ASP A 84 1.05 -5.04 11.14
CA ASP A 84 1.42 -5.96 10.06
C ASP A 84 2.78 -5.58 9.46
N PRO A 85 3.82 -6.44 9.52
CA PRO A 85 5.12 -6.16 8.94
C PRO A 85 5.15 -6.18 7.41
N ASN A 86 4.09 -6.69 6.75
CA ASN A 86 4.02 -6.84 5.29
C ASN A 86 3.47 -5.58 4.59
N ARG A 87 2.90 -4.65 5.35
CA ARG A 87 2.29 -3.44 4.80
C ARG A 87 2.53 -2.22 5.66
N SER A 88 2.27 -1.05 5.10
CA SER A 88 2.39 0.21 5.83
C SER A 88 1.20 0.51 6.73
N ALA A 89 0.01 0.01 6.38
CA ALA A 89 -1.21 0.16 7.15
C ALA A 89 -1.26 -0.85 8.31
N ASN A 90 -1.90 -0.47 9.42
CA ASN A 90 -2.29 -1.42 10.47
C ASN A 90 -3.49 -2.25 9.99
N ILE A 91 -3.73 -3.37 10.64
CA ILE A 91 -4.84 -4.27 10.36
C ILE A 91 -5.77 -4.35 11.56
N ALA A 92 -7.05 -4.61 11.31
CA ALA A 92 -8.05 -4.85 12.33
C ALA A 92 -8.52 -6.31 12.25
N LEU A 93 -8.56 -6.97 13.40
CA LEU A 93 -9.16 -8.30 13.53
C LEU A 93 -10.65 -8.11 13.77
N LEU A 94 -11.46 -8.68 12.88
CA LEU A 94 -12.91 -8.71 12.98
C LEU A 94 -13.37 -10.04 13.55
N LEU A 95 -14.34 -9.99 14.43
CA LEU A 95 -15.12 -11.13 14.90
C LEU A 95 -16.55 -10.97 14.37
N TYR A 96 -16.96 -11.88 13.51
CA TYR A 96 -18.31 -11.96 12.98
C TYR A 96 -19.24 -12.64 13.98
N VAL A 97 -20.55 -12.37 13.88
CA VAL A 97 -21.58 -12.99 14.77
C VAL A 97 -21.59 -14.52 14.66
N ASP A 98 -21.20 -15.06 13.50
CA ASP A 98 -21.06 -16.51 13.27
C ASP A 98 -19.76 -17.12 13.84
N GLY A 99 -18.96 -16.33 14.57
CA GLY A 99 -17.71 -16.76 15.21
C GLY A 99 -16.48 -16.75 14.28
N GLU A 100 -16.62 -16.50 12.96
CA GLU A 100 -15.47 -16.42 12.06
C GLU A 100 -14.65 -15.15 12.32
N ARG A 101 -13.33 -15.28 12.30
CA ARG A 101 -12.41 -14.15 12.39
C ARG A 101 -11.77 -13.85 11.04
N ARG A 102 -11.69 -12.57 10.68
CA ARG A 102 -10.98 -12.10 9.48
C ARG A 102 -10.18 -10.84 9.76
N TYR A 103 -9.03 -10.69 9.09
CA TYR A 103 -8.31 -9.43 9.08
C TYR A 103 -8.80 -8.51 7.97
N ILE A 104 -8.89 -7.22 8.27
CA ILE A 104 -9.08 -6.15 7.28
C ILE A 104 -7.99 -5.08 7.44
N ILE A 105 -7.82 -4.22 6.43
CA ILE A 105 -7.03 -3.00 6.58
C ILE A 105 -7.77 -2.07 7.53
N ALA A 106 -7.11 -1.60 8.57
CA ALA A 106 -7.72 -0.73 9.57
C ALA A 106 -8.00 0.67 8.99
N PRO A 107 -9.27 1.11 8.94
CA PRO A 107 -9.62 2.48 8.62
C PRO A 107 -9.12 3.45 9.69
N LYS A 108 -8.97 4.71 9.33
CA LYS A 108 -8.64 5.78 10.27
C LYS A 108 -9.80 6.00 11.25
N GLY A 109 -9.46 6.15 12.53
CA GLY A 109 -10.45 6.41 13.60
C GLY A 109 -11.23 5.20 14.08
N ILE A 110 -10.90 3.98 13.61
CA ILE A 110 -11.53 2.77 14.12
C ILE A 110 -10.87 2.34 15.43
N SER A 111 -11.68 1.86 16.38
CA SER A 111 -11.23 1.34 17.67
C SER A 111 -11.77 -0.07 17.92
N ALA A 112 -11.21 -0.76 18.89
CA ALA A 112 -11.79 -2.02 19.38
C ALA A 112 -13.22 -1.81 19.86
N GLY A 113 -14.10 -2.78 19.62
CA GLY A 113 -15.54 -2.71 19.91
C GLY A 113 -16.37 -2.04 18.82
N ALA A 114 -15.79 -1.43 17.79
CA ALA A 114 -16.54 -0.82 16.70
C ALA A 114 -17.29 -1.89 15.88
N ALA A 115 -18.60 -1.68 15.67
CA ALA A 115 -19.41 -2.54 14.82
C ALA A 115 -19.27 -2.15 13.35
N LEU A 116 -19.08 -3.13 12.48
CA LEU A 116 -18.97 -2.98 11.02
C LEU A 116 -19.87 -3.98 10.31
N ILE A 117 -20.27 -3.63 9.09
CA ILE A 117 -21.05 -4.49 8.21
C ILE A 117 -20.61 -4.26 6.76
N SER A 118 -20.79 -5.27 5.92
CA SER A 118 -20.57 -5.20 4.48
C SER A 118 -21.86 -5.52 3.74
N GLY A 119 -22.05 -4.98 2.55
CA GLY A 119 -23.22 -5.27 1.72
C GLY A 119 -23.86 -4.01 1.13
N SER A 120 -24.88 -4.21 0.29
CA SER A 120 -25.62 -3.12 -0.35
C SER A 120 -26.31 -2.19 0.65
N ASP A 121 -26.84 -2.76 1.72
CA ASP A 121 -27.68 -2.07 2.70
C ASP A 121 -26.88 -1.61 3.95
N ALA A 122 -25.56 -1.72 3.88
CA ALA A 122 -24.70 -1.29 4.97
C ALA A 122 -24.81 0.25 5.18
N PRO A 123 -24.89 0.73 6.43
CA PRO A 123 -24.97 2.17 6.71
C PRO A 123 -23.69 2.90 6.24
N ILE A 124 -23.83 4.18 5.88
CA ILE A 124 -22.73 5.04 5.44
C ILE A 124 -21.85 5.42 6.63
N LYS A 125 -21.01 4.50 7.08
CA LYS A 125 -20.11 4.65 8.22
C LYS A 125 -18.71 4.20 7.85
N ALA A 126 -17.68 4.90 8.38
CA ALA A 126 -16.29 4.54 8.14
C ALA A 126 -16.00 3.07 8.53
N GLY A 127 -15.36 2.32 7.62
CA GLY A 127 -15.04 0.91 7.77
C GLY A 127 -16.06 -0.06 7.18
N ASN A 128 -17.27 0.39 6.88
CA ASN A 128 -18.26 -0.42 6.14
C ASN A 128 -17.88 -0.52 4.66
N ALA A 129 -18.16 -1.68 4.06
CA ALA A 129 -17.87 -1.95 2.66
C ALA A 129 -19.16 -2.07 1.85
N LEU A 130 -19.30 -1.24 0.80
CA LEU A 130 -20.47 -1.18 -0.07
C LEU A 130 -20.05 -1.20 -1.55
N PRO A 131 -20.95 -1.61 -2.45
CA PRO A 131 -20.82 -1.32 -3.87
C PRO A 131 -20.80 0.21 -4.14
N LEU A 132 -20.04 0.66 -5.12
CA LEU A 132 -19.90 2.10 -5.45
C LEU A 132 -21.26 2.74 -5.82
N ARG A 133 -22.22 1.94 -6.32
CA ARG A 133 -23.58 2.42 -6.60
C ARG A 133 -24.30 2.96 -5.35
N ASN A 134 -24.01 2.41 -4.19
CA ASN A 134 -24.69 2.73 -2.93
C ASN A 134 -23.92 3.77 -2.09
N ILE A 135 -22.73 4.19 -2.53
CA ILE A 135 -21.92 5.19 -1.83
C ILE A 135 -22.25 6.59 -2.36
N PRO A 136 -22.57 7.57 -1.52
CA PRO A 136 -22.82 8.95 -1.95
C PRO A 136 -21.64 9.55 -2.71
N VAL A 137 -21.93 10.35 -3.75
CA VAL A 137 -20.93 11.13 -4.47
C VAL A 137 -20.28 12.14 -3.50
N GLY A 138 -18.99 12.39 -3.68
CA GLY A 138 -18.18 13.22 -2.77
C GLY A 138 -17.54 12.43 -1.62
N SER A 139 -18.00 11.20 -1.34
CA SER A 139 -17.46 10.39 -0.25
C SER A 139 -16.00 10.04 -0.43
N THR A 140 -15.29 9.97 0.71
CA THR A 140 -13.93 9.45 0.79
C THR A 140 -13.98 7.93 1.02
N ILE A 141 -13.28 7.19 0.19
CA ILE A 141 -13.27 5.72 0.18
C ILE A 141 -11.85 5.15 0.06
N HIS A 142 -11.68 3.91 0.46
CA HIS A 142 -10.42 3.16 0.33
C HIS A 142 -10.69 1.68 0.02
N CYS A 143 -9.64 0.88 -0.15
CA CYS A 143 -9.77 -0.55 -0.47
C CYS A 143 -10.78 -0.83 -1.57
N ILE A 144 -10.56 -0.21 -2.75
CA ILE A 144 -11.50 -0.25 -3.87
C ILE A 144 -11.13 -1.38 -4.82
N GLU A 145 -12.12 -2.12 -5.27
CA GLU A 145 -11.98 -3.11 -6.33
C GLU A 145 -11.79 -2.43 -7.70
N MET A 146 -11.12 -3.11 -8.62
CA MET A 146 -11.01 -2.69 -10.02
C MET A 146 -11.94 -3.49 -10.95
N LEU A 147 -12.34 -4.67 -10.50
CA LEU A 147 -13.34 -5.54 -11.13
C LEU A 147 -14.22 -6.12 -10.02
N PRO A 148 -15.53 -6.23 -10.22
CA PRO A 148 -16.45 -6.76 -9.22
C PRO A 148 -16.02 -8.14 -8.72
N GLY A 149 -16.01 -8.34 -7.40
CA GLY A 149 -15.68 -9.60 -6.75
C GLY A 149 -14.20 -10.02 -6.77
N LYS A 150 -13.31 -9.24 -7.41
CA LYS A 150 -11.87 -9.54 -7.44
C LYS A 150 -11.17 -9.24 -6.12
N GLY A 151 -11.74 -8.37 -5.32
CA GLY A 151 -11.15 -7.87 -4.09
C GLY A 151 -10.40 -6.55 -4.27
N ALA A 152 -10.20 -5.85 -3.17
CA ALA A 152 -9.64 -4.51 -3.14
C ALA A 152 -8.21 -4.44 -3.71
N GLN A 153 -7.97 -3.47 -4.59
CA GLN A 153 -6.68 -3.24 -5.25
C GLN A 153 -6.18 -1.80 -5.10
N LEU A 154 -7.07 -0.81 -5.09
CA LEU A 154 -6.71 0.61 -4.97
C LEU A 154 -6.80 1.09 -3.52
N ALA A 155 -5.98 2.09 -3.16
CA ALA A 155 -5.97 2.76 -1.86
C ALA A 155 -5.88 1.79 -0.65
N ARG A 156 -4.83 0.98 -0.59
CA ARG A 156 -4.57 0.02 0.52
C ARG A 156 -3.44 0.43 1.45
N SER A 157 -2.61 1.36 1.04
CA SER A 157 -1.45 1.81 1.83
C SER A 157 -1.85 2.79 2.93
N ALA A 158 -1.04 2.92 3.96
CA ALA A 158 -1.26 3.85 5.07
C ALA A 158 -1.57 5.27 4.60
N GLY A 159 -2.62 5.88 5.16
CA GLY A 159 -3.03 7.25 4.88
C GLY A 159 -3.49 7.49 3.44
N THR A 160 -3.84 6.44 2.68
CA THR A 160 -4.39 6.62 1.32
C THR A 160 -5.90 6.65 1.35
N SER A 161 -6.44 7.48 0.46
CA SER A 161 -7.87 7.61 0.21
C SER A 161 -8.11 7.96 -1.25
N VAL A 162 -9.34 7.81 -1.69
CA VAL A 162 -9.84 8.12 -3.02
C VAL A 162 -11.18 8.82 -2.86
N GLN A 163 -11.46 9.81 -3.66
CA GLN A 163 -12.74 10.50 -3.68
C GLN A 163 -13.61 9.97 -4.81
N LEU A 164 -14.85 9.63 -4.52
CA LEU A 164 -15.88 9.34 -5.52
C LEU A 164 -16.42 10.65 -6.08
N LEU A 165 -16.09 10.96 -7.35
CA LEU A 165 -16.46 12.25 -7.97
C LEU A 165 -17.85 12.22 -8.60
N ALA A 166 -18.15 11.16 -9.34
CA ALA A 166 -19.40 11.04 -10.09
C ALA A 166 -19.73 9.58 -10.38
N ARG A 167 -20.97 9.33 -10.75
CA ARG A 167 -21.44 8.07 -11.33
C ARG A 167 -22.06 8.37 -12.67
N ASP A 168 -21.68 7.62 -13.68
CA ASP A 168 -22.13 7.80 -15.07
C ASP A 168 -22.38 6.42 -15.68
N GLY A 169 -23.65 6.10 -15.91
CA GLY A 169 -24.08 4.78 -16.36
C GLY A 169 -23.54 3.65 -15.47
N SER A 170 -22.82 2.72 -16.06
CA SER A 170 -22.23 1.56 -15.38
C SER A 170 -20.89 1.85 -14.71
N TYR A 171 -20.42 3.11 -14.70
CA TYR A 171 -19.11 3.46 -14.19
C TYR A 171 -19.15 4.56 -13.12
N ALA A 172 -18.27 4.44 -12.12
CA ALA A 172 -17.97 5.47 -11.13
C ALA A 172 -16.64 6.13 -11.48
N GLN A 173 -16.57 7.45 -11.38
CA GLN A 173 -15.35 8.22 -11.57
C GLN A 173 -14.68 8.46 -10.23
N LEU A 174 -13.42 8.02 -10.10
CA LEU A 174 -12.63 8.06 -8.88
C LEU A 174 -11.42 8.96 -9.05
N ARG A 175 -11.25 9.92 -8.15
CA ARG A 175 -10.05 10.76 -8.03
C ARG A 175 -9.07 10.10 -7.08
N LEU A 176 -7.99 9.56 -7.63
CA LEU A 176 -6.91 8.96 -6.86
C LEU A 176 -6.06 10.02 -6.16
N ARG A 177 -5.32 9.62 -5.12
CA ARG A 177 -4.37 10.50 -4.41
C ARG A 177 -3.31 11.12 -5.33
N SER A 178 -2.97 10.48 -6.43
CA SER A 178 -2.05 11.02 -7.45
C SER A 178 -2.63 12.15 -8.29
N GLY A 179 -3.94 12.42 -8.20
CA GLY A 179 -4.68 13.34 -9.06
C GLY A 179 -5.24 12.70 -10.34
N GLU A 180 -4.90 11.44 -10.63
CA GLU A 180 -5.51 10.69 -11.74
C GLU A 180 -7.01 10.48 -11.50
N ILE A 181 -7.83 10.73 -12.53
CA ILE A 181 -9.26 10.40 -12.50
C ILE A 181 -9.46 9.14 -13.36
N ARG A 182 -10.07 8.13 -12.74
CA ARG A 182 -10.24 6.81 -13.33
C ARG A 182 -11.67 6.33 -13.22
N LYS A 183 -12.15 5.64 -14.28
CA LYS A 183 -13.44 4.91 -14.28
C LYS A 183 -13.25 3.52 -13.65
N VAL A 184 -14.22 3.11 -12.83
CA VAL A 184 -14.35 1.77 -12.26
C VAL A 184 -15.81 1.38 -12.28
N HIS A 185 -16.11 0.09 -12.49
CA HIS A 185 -17.50 -0.39 -12.55
C HIS A 185 -18.24 -0.11 -11.23
N ILE A 186 -19.50 0.30 -11.30
CA ILE A 186 -20.30 0.70 -10.11
C ILE A 186 -20.56 -0.44 -9.13
N ASP A 187 -20.49 -1.71 -9.57
CA ASP A 187 -20.64 -2.88 -8.71
C ASP A 187 -19.37 -3.26 -7.96
N CYS A 188 -18.25 -2.58 -8.24
CA CYS A 188 -17.03 -2.74 -7.46
C CYS A 188 -17.26 -2.28 -6.02
N LYS A 189 -16.85 -3.10 -5.05
CA LYS A 189 -16.91 -2.76 -3.63
C LYS A 189 -15.80 -1.78 -3.25
N ALA A 190 -16.11 -0.92 -2.31
CA ALA A 190 -15.17 -0.02 -1.66
C ALA A 190 -15.50 0.11 -0.17
N THR A 191 -14.50 0.43 0.64
CA THR A 191 -14.68 0.69 2.08
C THR A 191 -14.73 2.20 2.31
N LEU A 192 -15.67 2.65 3.12
CA LEU A 192 -15.84 4.06 3.49
C LEU A 192 -14.72 4.55 4.40
N GLY A 193 -14.30 5.81 4.21
CA GLY A 193 -13.24 6.46 4.97
C GLY A 193 -11.85 6.34 4.31
N GLU A 194 -10.82 6.68 5.05
CA GLU A 194 -9.42 6.59 4.65
C GLU A 194 -8.67 5.50 5.44
N VAL A 195 -7.55 5.02 4.89
CA VAL A 195 -6.69 4.05 5.58
C VAL A 195 -5.99 4.73 6.77
N GLY A 196 -5.94 4.05 7.91
CA GLY A 196 -5.25 4.52 9.10
C GLY A 196 -3.72 4.63 8.94
N ASN A 197 -3.02 5.01 10.04
CA ASN A 197 -1.56 5.15 10.11
C ASN A 197 -0.98 6.17 9.13
N SER A 198 -1.63 7.32 8.95
CA SER A 198 -1.24 8.37 7.98
C SER A 198 0.19 8.90 8.20
N GLU A 199 0.67 8.93 9.45
CA GLU A 199 2.01 9.38 9.81
C GLU A 199 3.13 8.40 9.41
N HIS A 200 2.80 7.21 8.91
CA HIS A 200 3.79 6.22 8.48
C HIS A 200 4.85 6.79 7.52
N SER A 201 4.46 7.69 6.63
CA SER A 201 5.36 8.32 5.66
C SER A 201 6.33 9.33 6.29
N LEU A 202 6.00 9.85 7.48
CA LEU A 202 6.80 10.85 8.19
C LEU A 202 7.93 10.24 9.04
N ARG A 203 7.96 8.91 9.17
CA ARG A 203 9.01 8.23 9.91
C ARG A 203 10.36 8.32 9.22
N SER A 204 11.41 8.47 10.02
CA SER A 204 12.81 8.38 9.58
C SER A 204 13.49 7.19 10.24
N ILE A 205 14.20 6.39 9.45
CA ILE A 205 14.83 5.14 9.92
C ILE A 205 16.19 5.39 10.57
N GLY A 206 16.84 6.50 10.23
CA GLY A 206 18.04 7.02 10.83
C GLY A 206 19.35 6.33 10.43
N LYS A 207 19.34 5.08 9.98
CA LYS A 207 20.55 4.33 9.60
C LYS A 207 20.32 3.32 8.48
N ALA A 208 21.36 3.06 7.68
CA ALA A 208 21.33 2.10 6.58
C ALA A 208 21.01 0.66 7.04
N GLY A 209 21.52 0.24 8.20
CA GLY A 209 21.22 -1.08 8.78
C GLY A 209 19.73 -1.32 9.00
N ALA A 210 18.96 -0.28 9.33
CA ALA A 210 17.51 -0.40 9.49
C ALA A 210 16.77 -0.68 8.15
N MET A 211 17.32 -0.24 7.02
CA MET A 211 16.85 -0.64 5.69
C MET A 211 17.21 -2.11 5.41
N ARG A 212 18.41 -2.54 5.80
CA ARG A 212 18.83 -3.95 5.67
C ARG A 212 17.89 -4.89 6.43
N TRP A 213 17.47 -4.53 7.65
CA TRP A 213 16.49 -5.31 8.42
C TRP A 213 15.14 -5.49 7.72
N ARG A 214 14.80 -4.60 6.80
CA ARG A 214 13.57 -4.65 5.99
C ARG A 214 13.74 -5.40 4.66
N GLY A 215 14.94 -5.93 4.40
CA GLY A 215 15.22 -6.67 3.18
C GLY A 215 15.63 -5.80 1.99
N VAL A 216 15.92 -4.51 2.22
CA VAL A 216 16.41 -3.62 1.16
C VAL A 216 17.94 -3.66 1.14
N ARG A 217 18.51 -4.08 0.01
CA ARG A 217 19.96 -4.09 -0.22
C ARG A 217 20.44 -2.72 -0.71
N PRO A 218 21.74 -2.41 -0.54
CA PRO A 218 22.32 -1.17 -1.05
C PRO A 218 22.13 -1.01 -2.56
N THR A 219 21.97 0.25 -2.99
CA THR A 219 21.87 0.62 -4.40
C THR A 219 23.11 1.38 -4.80
N VAL A 220 23.78 0.95 -5.88
CA VAL A 220 24.91 1.64 -6.50
C VAL A 220 24.39 2.53 -7.62
N ARG A 221 24.87 3.77 -7.69
CA ARG A 221 24.52 4.73 -8.75
C ARG A 221 25.18 4.31 -10.05
N GLY A 222 24.47 4.46 -11.19
CA GLY A 222 25.02 4.11 -12.51
C GLY A 222 26.30 4.86 -12.88
N VAL A 223 26.46 6.09 -12.38
CA VAL A 223 27.65 6.94 -12.64
C VAL A 223 28.95 6.35 -12.09
N VAL A 224 28.88 5.50 -11.05
CA VAL A 224 30.06 4.87 -10.42
C VAL A 224 30.28 3.44 -10.92
N MET A 225 29.56 3.02 -11.94
CA MET A 225 29.72 1.72 -12.60
C MET A 225 30.62 1.85 -13.82
N ASN A 226 31.05 0.70 -14.36
CA ASN A 226 31.77 0.64 -15.63
C ASN A 226 30.80 0.85 -16.82
N PRO A 227 31.30 1.24 -18.02
CA PRO A 227 30.46 1.45 -19.20
C PRO A 227 29.64 0.23 -19.61
N VAL A 228 30.12 -0.99 -19.35
CA VAL A 228 29.43 -2.25 -19.65
C VAL A 228 28.21 -2.45 -18.76
N ASP A 229 28.21 -1.91 -17.50
CA ASP A 229 27.17 -2.15 -16.51
C ASP A 229 26.05 -1.11 -16.57
N HIS A 230 26.36 0.11 -17.03
CA HIS A 230 25.36 1.18 -17.07
C HIS A 230 25.70 2.23 -18.14
N PRO A 231 24.70 2.78 -18.88
CA PRO A 231 24.91 3.85 -19.86
C PRO A 231 25.52 5.15 -19.29
N HIS A 232 25.50 5.34 -17.96
CA HIS A 232 26.15 6.46 -17.27
C HIS A 232 27.54 6.08 -16.71
N GLY A 233 28.02 4.87 -16.97
CA GLY A 233 29.29 4.37 -16.46
C GLY A 233 30.48 4.93 -17.21
N GLY A 234 31.66 4.80 -16.61
CA GLY A 234 32.94 5.24 -17.17
C GLY A 234 33.38 6.62 -16.71
N GLY A 235 34.52 7.06 -17.25
CA GLY A 235 35.18 8.32 -16.90
C GLY A 235 36.15 8.23 -15.74
N GLU A 236 36.91 9.28 -15.50
CA GLU A 236 37.85 9.41 -14.40
C GLU A 236 37.28 10.28 -13.27
N GLY A 237 37.52 9.86 -12.04
CA GLY A 237 37.12 10.59 -10.82
C GLY A 237 35.59 10.78 -10.70
N LYS A 238 35.19 12.02 -10.39
CA LYS A 238 33.78 12.39 -10.21
C LYS A 238 33.15 12.87 -11.52
N THR A 239 33.01 11.97 -12.48
CA THR A 239 32.38 12.29 -13.77
C THR A 239 30.88 12.48 -13.67
N ALA A 240 30.34 13.34 -14.52
CA ALA A 240 28.90 13.47 -14.75
C ALA A 240 28.38 12.37 -15.68
N ALA A 241 27.05 12.19 -15.74
CA ALA A 241 26.43 11.17 -16.59
C ALA A 241 26.65 11.38 -18.11
N GLY A 242 27.02 12.58 -18.57
CA GLY A 242 27.28 12.95 -19.96
C GLY A 242 26.09 12.86 -20.90
N ARG A 243 24.90 12.51 -20.43
CA ARG A 243 23.67 12.30 -21.20
C ARG A 243 22.42 12.47 -20.34
N HIS A 244 21.25 12.48 -20.98
CA HIS A 244 19.99 12.46 -20.23
C HIS A 244 19.89 11.25 -19.28
N PRO A 245 19.28 11.42 -18.09
CA PRO A 245 19.13 10.33 -17.13
C PRO A 245 18.37 9.15 -17.73
N VAL A 246 19.01 7.97 -17.73
CA VAL A 246 18.42 6.73 -18.21
C VAL A 246 18.58 5.61 -17.19
N SER A 247 17.77 4.56 -17.34
CA SER A 247 17.91 3.31 -16.60
C SER A 247 19.10 2.47 -17.11
N PRO A 248 19.49 1.38 -16.42
CA PRO A 248 20.51 0.45 -16.93
C PRO A 248 20.22 -0.11 -18.32
N TRP A 249 18.95 -0.15 -18.72
CA TRP A 249 18.49 -0.62 -20.03
C TRP A 249 18.29 0.51 -21.04
N GLY A 250 18.76 1.71 -20.75
CA GLY A 250 18.68 2.86 -21.66
C GLY A 250 17.32 3.57 -21.71
N VAL A 251 16.34 3.15 -20.93
CA VAL A 251 15.01 3.80 -20.90
C VAL A 251 15.11 5.14 -20.16
N PRO A 252 14.63 6.26 -20.74
CA PRO A 252 14.62 7.56 -20.07
C PRO A 252 13.96 7.52 -18.69
N ALA A 253 14.65 8.06 -17.67
CA ALA A 253 14.22 8.01 -16.30
C ALA A 253 13.32 9.19 -15.87
N LYS A 254 13.35 10.30 -16.61
CA LYS A 254 12.57 11.52 -16.34
C LYS A 254 11.66 11.87 -17.51
N GLY A 255 10.40 12.16 -17.20
CA GLY A 255 9.42 12.66 -18.17
C GLY A 255 8.86 11.63 -19.16
N PHE A 256 9.53 10.52 -19.38
CA PHE A 256 9.12 9.54 -20.37
C PHE A 256 7.91 8.73 -19.88
N ARG A 257 6.90 8.59 -20.75
CA ARG A 257 5.71 7.80 -20.48
C ARG A 257 6.02 6.31 -20.65
N THR A 258 6.11 5.57 -19.53
CA THR A 258 6.43 4.13 -19.52
C THR A 258 5.19 3.22 -19.60
N ARG A 259 3.98 3.73 -19.29
CA ARG A 259 2.76 2.95 -19.36
C ARG A 259 2.39 2.63 -20.82
N ARG A 260 2.28 1.32 -21.15
CA ARG A 260 1.92 0.82 -22.49
C ARG A 260 0.67 -0.08 -22.49
N ASN A 261 -0.08 -0.11 -21.39
CA ASN A 261 -1.27 -0.96 -21.27
C ASN A 261 -2.47 -0.30 -21.98
N LYS A 262 -2.64 -0.61 -23.28
CA LYS A 262 -3.72 -0.09 -24.12
C LYS A 262 -5.11 -0.54 -23.64
N ARG A 263 -5.22 -1.77 -23.09
CA ARG A 263 -6.49 -2.37 -22.67
C ARG A 263 -7.26 -1.54 -21.63
N THR A 264 -6.56 -0.85 -20.73
CA THR A 264 -7.15 -0.07 -19.64
C THR A 264 -6.92 1.42 -19.78
N ASP A 265 -6.40 1.90 -20.90
CA ASP A 265 -6.22 3.35 -21.15
C ASP A 265 -7.56 4.07 -21.22
N GLY A 266 -8.60 3.47 -21.82
CA GLY A 266 -9.95 4.03 -21.88
C GLY A 266 -10.63 4.20 -20.52
N MET A 267 -10.10 3.55 -19.46
CA MET A 267 -10.58 3.73 -18.09
C MET A 267 -9.95 4.97 -17.39
N ILE A 268 -8.97 5.63 -18.00
CA ILE A 268 -8.33 6.83 -17.45
C ILE A 268 -8.96 8.05 -18.11
N VAL A 269 -9.77 8.81 -17.34
CA VAL A 269 -10.42 10.04 -17.80
C VAL A 269 -9.40 11.19 -17.83
N ARG A 270 -8.62 11.33 -16.77
CA ARG A 270 -7.59 12.37 -16.66
C ARG A 270 -6.35 11.80 -16.00
N ARG A 271 -5.20 12.00 -16.63
CA ARG A 271 -3.91 11.61 -16.07
C ARG A 271 -3.48 12.54 -14.93
N ARG A 272 -2.56 12.07 -14.09
CA ARG A 272 -2.01 12.85 -12.96
C ARG A 272 -1.28 14.12 -13.38
N PHE A 273 -0.67 14.12 -14.56
CA PHE A 273 -0.09 15.31 -15.19
C PHE A 273 -0.87 15.61 -16.47
N LYS A 274 -1.20 16.91 -16.71
CA LYS A 274 -1.57 17.36 -18.06
C LYS A 274 -0.35 17.14 -18.97
N ALA A 275 -0.54 16.43 -20.06
CA ALA A 275 0.41 16.49 -21.17
C ALA A 275 0.30 17.86 -21.80
#